data_5dfd97eb1ffef32bad53f1fe6f705342
#
_entry.id   5dfd97eb1ffef32bad53f1fe6f705342
#
_cell.length_a   1.000
_cell.length_b   1.000
_cell.length_c   1.000
_cell.angle_alpha   90.00
_cell.angle_beta   90.00
_cell.angle_gamma   90.00
#
_symmetry.space_group_name_H-M   'P 1'
#
loop_
_entity.id
_entity.type
_entity.pdbx_description
1 polymer ?
#
loop_
_entity_poly.entity_id
_entity_poly.type
_entity_poly.pdbx_seq_one_letter_code
_entity_poly.pdbx_strand_id
1 'polypeptide(L)'
;MKISATYFKQYIPLLLLIMISFSSKAQYFGQNKVRYKKLDFKVLQTPHFEIYYYLKNENMLKRFSQDAETWYKMHQEVFRDTFLTKNPIILYNNHPDFQQTTALQGEIGIGTGGVTEALKNRVIMPVMELNSQTRHVLGHELVHAFQYHVLLEKDSISLENVGKTPLWMVEGMAEYLSIGKKDAFTSMWMRDAMLNRDIPSLKDLTNSNKYFPYRYGQAFWTYIGSQYGDTTIVPLFKNTAKYGYENAIRYTFGYDDKTLSGLWKNSIDAHYKPMLKADSSQIKITGTKIIDNKNAGNMNVAPAISPDGKYVAFMSEKDLFGIDLFLADAKTGRIIRKLTSQISNGHIDDFNFIESAGAWSPDSKQFAFSIFSHGKNQMMIINVANGSTVSQTAMNQVQQFGNLTWSPNGKDVAFSGMVEGQSDIFSYNLDTKEITQITNDVYSDYAPSYSPDGKKIVFSSDRAAIQNKNINAALPINLAIYDISAKEVKNLDVFPGANNLNAQFSSDSQNIYFLSNRDGFRNLYKYNFDGNTVDQLTDYFTGISGITEFSPAISVSGTDDIVYSYYRYQRYTLYNAKLSSFKAKRIGNQEENFDAAILPPMENYGVNIINSNLNNFDRFEKIVADSMKTVA
;
A
#
# COMPACT_ATOMS: atom_id res chain seq x y z
N MET A 1 70.47 27.94 -14.09
CA MET A 1 70.07 26.57 -14.41
C MET A 1 68.79 26.62 -15.24
N LYS A 2 68.87 26.54 -16.57
CA LYS A 2 67.68 26.57 -17.44
C LYS A 2 67.10 25.17 -17.50
N ILE A 3 65.99 24.95 -16.81
CA ILE A 3 65.21 23.72 -16.95
C ILE A 3 64.51 23.79 -18.33
N SER A 4 64.87 22.84 -19.20
CA SER A 4 64.40 22.77 -20.58
C SER A 4 62.85 22.59 -20.61
N ALA A 5 62.16 23.40 -21.39
CA ALA A 5 60.70 23.37 -21.58
C ALA A 5 60.16 21.99 -22.06
N THR A 6 61.04 21.10 -22.49
CA THR A 6 60.73 19.72 -22.94
C THR A 6 60.32 18.80 -21.79
N TYR A 7 60.93 18.94 -20.61
CA TYR A 7 60.57 18.14 -19.43
C TYR A 7 59.23 18.57 -18.84
N PHE A 8 58.91 19.85 -18.93
CA PHE A 8 57.61 20.37 -18.41
C PHE A 8 56.40 19.77 -19.16
N LYS A 9 56.54 19.58 -20.51
CA LYS A 9 55.49 18.98 -21.34
C LYS A 9 55.26 17.48 -21.06
N GLN A 10 56.29 16.76 -20.63
CA GLN A 10 56.18 15.32 -20.32
C GLN A 10 55.55 15.02 -18.95
N TYR A 11 55.60 15.94 -17.99
CA TYR A 11 55.03 15.77 -16.65
C TYR A 11 53.61 16.34 -16.50
N ILE A 12 53.14 17.18 -17.42
CA ILE A 12 51.78 17.70 -17.45
C ILE A 12 50.71 16.58 -17.49
N PRO A 13 50.80 15.57 -18.38
CA PRO A 13 49.83 14.46 -18.39
C PRO A 13 49.90 13.60 -17.12
N LEU A 14 51.08 13.43 -16.52
CA LEU A 14 51.22 12.71 -15.27
C LEU A 14 50.62 13.47 -14.07
N LEU A 15 50.77 14.80 -14.03
CA LEU A 15 50.15 15.65 -13.04
C LEU A 15 48.62 15.73 -13.20
N LEU A 16 48.10 15.74 -14.44
CA LEU A 16 46.68 15.63 -14.74
C LEU A 16 46.10 14.27 -14.34
N LEU A 17 46.81 13.17 -14.56
CA LEU A 17 46.42 11.84 -14.11
C LEU A 17 46.38 11.73 -12.58
N ILE A 18 47.34 12.34 -11.87
CA ILE A 18 47.34 12.42 -10.41
C ILE A 18 46.20 13.31 -9.89
N MET A 19 45.88 14.43 -10.54
CA MET A 19 44.74 15.28 -10.16
C MET A 19 43.38 14.59 -10.41
N ILE A 20 43.26 13.79 -11.46
CA ILE A 20 42.04 13.02 -11.75
C ILE A 20 41.86 11.90 -10.70
N SER A 21 42.93 11.29 -10.20
CA SER A 21 42.85 10.28 -9.15
C SER A 21 42.42 10.82 -7.76
N PHE A 22 42.61 12.12 -7.49
CA PHE A 22 42.09 12.75 -6.28
C PHE A 22 40.63 13.16 -6.36
N SER A 23 40.03 13.14 -7.54
CA SER A 23 38.60 13.46 -7.75
C SER A 23 37.70 12.21 -7.78
N SER A 24 38.27 11.00 -7.76
CA SER A 24 37.46 9.79 -7.67
C SER A 24 36.94 9.64 -6.26
N LYS A 25 35.74 10.11 -6.01
CA LYS A 25 34.91 9.61 -4.92
C LYS A 25 34.50 8.17 -5.25
N ALA A 26 35.48 7.32 -5.49
CA ALA A 26 35.28 5.88 -5.58
C ALA A 26 35.33 5.37 -4.16
N GLN A 27 34.17 5.10 -3.61
CA GLN A 27 33.86 3.92 -2.81
C GLN A 27 32.57 4.16 -2.03
N TYR A 28 31.51 3.72 -2.62
CA TYR A 28 30.26 3.42 -1.93
C TYR A 28 30.34 2.09 -1.16
N PHE A 29 31.54 1.60 -0.88
CA PHE A 29 31.72 0.42 -0.05
C PHE A 29 31.82 0.81 1.42
N GLY A 30 30.76 0.48 2.19
CA GLY A 30 30.78 0.57 3.64
C GLY A 30 30.25 1.86 4.24
N GLN A 31 29.34 2.60 3.58
CA GLN A 31 28.56 3.61 4.29
C GLN A 31 27.65 2.89 5.29
N ASN A 32 27.96 3.05 6.58
CA ASN A 32 27.01 2.69 7.63
C ASN A 32 25.72 3.48 7.38
N LYS A 33 24.56 2.79 7.40
CA LYS A 33 23.25 3.40 7.29
C LYS A 33 23.17 4.56 8.29
N VAL A 34 22.83 5.76 7.83
CA VAL A 34 22.76 6.94 8.68
C VAL A 34 21.61 6.74 9.66
N ARG A 35 21.90 6.89 10.94
CA ARG A 35 20.94 6.81 12.03
C ARG A 35 20.80 8.17 12.66
N TYR A 36 19.64 8.80 12.50
CA TYR A 36 19.37 10.13 13.02
C TYR A 36 18.80 10.14 14.44
N LYS A 37 18.27 9.00 14.91
CA LYS A 37 17.65 8.85 16.23
C LYS A 37 18.28 7.72 17.02
N LYS A 38 18.43 7.92 18.34
CA LYS A 38 18.64 6.84 19.31
C LYS A 38 17.27 6.34 19.77
N LEU A 39 17.00 5.06 19.60
CA LEU A 39 15.77 4.41 20.02
C LEU A 39 16.09 3.52 21.23
N ASP A 40 15.41 3.75 22.35
CA ASP A 40 15.61 2.99 23.59
C ASP A 40 14.57 1.86 23.67
N PHE A 41 14.90 0.72 23.06
CA PHE A 41 14.04 -0.44 23.02
C PHE A 41 13.85 -1.09 24.38
N LYS A 42 12.60 -1.43 24.68
CA LYS A 42 12.17 -2.32 25.76
C LYS A 42 11.75 -3.67 25.15
N VAL A 43 11.55 -4.67 26.00
CA VAL A 43 11.11 -6.00 25.56
C VAL A 43 9.81 -6.37 26.28
N LEU A 44 8.77 -6.70 25.52
CA LEU A 44 7.53 -7.33 26.00
C LEU A 44 7.61 -8.82 25.69
N GLN A 45 7.48 -9.64 26.73
CA GLN A 45 7.41 -11.09 26.60
C GLN A 45 5.95 -11.52 26.44
N THR A 46 5.66 -12.30 25.39
CA THR A 46 4.39 -13.00 25.20
C THR A 46 4.65 -14.52 25.20
N PRO A 47 3.64 -15.38 25.12
CA PRO A 47 3.86 -16.84 25.03
C PRO A 47 4.83 -17.26 23.92
N HIS A 48 4.73 -16.67 22.72
CA HIS A 48 5.50 -17.11 21.55
C HIS A 48 6.47 -16.06 21.01
N PHE A 49 6.48 -14.81 21.55
CA PHE A 49 7.28 -13.72 21.03
C PHE A 49 8.08 -12.96 22.09
N GLU A 50 9.20 -12.37 21.64
CA GLU A 50 9.93 -11.30 22.31
C GLU A 50 9.75 -10.03 21.46
N ILE A 51 8.86 -9.12 21.88
CA ILE A 51 8.55 -7.90 21.13
C ILE A 51 9.45 -6.77 21.63
N TYR A 52 10.41 -6.37 20.80
CA TYR A 52 11.29 -5.23 21.03
C TYR A 52 10.59 -3.96 20.55
N TYR A 53 10.33 -3.02 21.46
CA TYR A 53 9.53 -1.82 21.18
C TYR A 53 10.05 -0.60 21.95
N TYR A 54 9.69 0.60 21.48
CA TYR A 54 9.88 1.86 22.23
C TYR A 54 8.58 2.69 22.26
N LEU A 55 7.47 2.08 21.91
CA LEU A 55 6.12 2.63 21.89
C LEU A 55 5.68 3.05 23.29
N LYS A 56 5.10 4.24 23.43
CA LYS A 56 4.53 4.72 24.70
C LYS A 56 3.03 4.48 24.80
N ASN A 57 2.37 4.26 23.67
CA ASN A 57 0.95 3.92 23.60
C ASN A 57 0.73 2.46 24.02
N GLU A 58 0.33 2.26 25.28
CA GLU A 58 0.11 0.93 25.84
C GLU A 58 -1.04 0.18 25.16
N ASN A 59 -2.10 0.89 24.74
CA ASN A 59 -3.23 0.29 24.03
C ASN A 59 -2.80 -0.28 22.67
N MET A 60 -1.97 0.47 21.94
CA MET A 60 -1.41 0.01 20.67
C MET A 60 -0.50 -1.20 20.86
N LEU A 61 0.39 -1.18 21.85
CA LEU A 61 1.28 -2.29 22.16
C LEU A 61 0.49 -3.54 22.55
N LYS A 62 -0.54 -3.39 23.38
CA LYS A 62 -1.43 -4.48 23.78
C LYS A 62 -2.15 -5.09 22.57
N ARG A 63 -2.74 -4.26 21.70
CA ARG A 63 -3.40 -4.71 20.47
C ARG A 63 -2.42 -5.46 19.56
N PHE A 64 -1.25 -4.88 19.30
CA PHE A 64 -0.21 -5.52 18.50
C PHE A 64 0.22 -6.88 19.04
N SER A 65 0.41 -6.99 20.36
CA SER A 65 0.80 -8.26 20.98
C SER A 65 -0.32 -9.32 20.92
N GLN A 66 -1.58 -8.90 21.01
CA GLN A 66 -2.73 -9.77 20.82
C GLN A 66 -2.85 -10.24 19.37
N ASP A 67 -2.69 -9.34 18.41
CA ASP A 67 -2.69 -9.68 16.97
C ASP A 67 -1.56 -10.66 16.65
N ALA A 68 -0.35 -10.47 17.20
CA ALA A 68 0.78 -11.39 16.99
C ALA A 68 0.46 -12.82 17.46
N GLU A 69 -0.06 -12.96 18.67
CA GLU A 69 -0.46 -14.28 19.21
C GLU A 69 -1.66 -14.87 18.45
N THR A 70 -2.58 -14.03 17.97
CA THR A 70 -3.73 -14.46 17.15
C THR A 70 -3.26 -15.04 15.83
N TRP A 71 -2.38 -14.34 15.11
CA TRP A 71 -1.75 -14.83 13.88
C TRP A 71 -0.93 -16.10 14.12
N TYR A 72 -0.17 -16.14 15.20
CA TYR A 72 0.57 -17.37 15.56
C TYR A 72 -0.35 -18.57 15.65
N LYS A 73 -1.47 -18.46 16.38
CA LYS A 73 -2.46 -19.54 16.50
C LYS A 73 -3.05 -19.96 15.16
N MET A 74 -3.41 -19.01 14.32
CA MET A 74 -3.97 -19.29 12.99
C MET A 74 -2.95 -19.98 12.08
N HIS A 75 -1.70 -19.50 12.05
CA HIS A 75 -0.64 -20.12 11.24
C HIS A 75 -0.21 -21.48 11.80
N GLN A 76 -0.19 -21.65 13.12
CA GLN A 76 0.06 -22.93 13.77
C GLN A 76 -0.90 -24.02 13.27
N GLU A 77 -2.18 -23.71 13.11
CA GLU A 77 -3.16 -24.66 12.57
C GLU A 77 -2.86 -25.07 11.11
N VAL A 78 -2.44 -24.12 10.27
CA VAL A 78 -2.13 -24.38 8.86
C VAL A 78 -0.82 -25.15 8.70
N PHE A 79 0.26 -24.68 9.36
CA PHE A 79 1.59 -25.30 9.28
C PHE A 79 1.71 -26.59 10.08
N ARG A 80 0.83 -26.80 11.07
CA ARG A 80 0.92 -27.89 12.07
C ARG A 80 2.29 -27.93 12.71
N ASP A 81 2.76 -26.76 13.08
CA ASP A 81 4.09 -26.54 13.61
C ASP A 81 4.09 -25.58 14.79
N THR A 82 5.12 -25.65 15.63
CA THR A 82 5.26 -24.84 16.86
C THR A 82 6.70 -24.36 16.96
N PHE A 83 6.92 -23.09 17.21
CA PHE A 83 8.26 -22.55 17.42
C PHE A 83 8.91 -23.18 18.66
N LEU A 84 10.16 -23.58 18.53
CA LEU A 84 10.95 -24.16 19.63
C LEU A 84 11.38 -23.11 20.65
N THR A 85 11.57 -21.88 20.20
CA THR A 85 11.93 -20.71 20.99
C THR A 85 11.03 -19.54 20.62
N LYS A 86 10.95 -18.53 21.48
CA LYS A 86 10.20 -17.32 21.16
C LYS A 86 10.81 -16.61 19.94
N ASN A 87 9.94 -16.19 19.02
CA ASN A 87 10.37 -15.46 17.84
C ASN A 87 10.53 -13.97 18.18
N PRO A 88 11.67 -13.34 17.87
CA PRO A 88 11.87 -11.92 18.09
C PRO A 88 11.10 -11.08 17.07
N ILE A 89 10.37 -10.05 17.53
CA ILE A 89 9.75 -9.02 16.69
C ILE A 89 10.36 -7.67 17.05
N ILE A 90 10.96 -6.96 16.09
CA ILE A 90 11.45 -5.60 16.27
C ILE A 90 10.40 -4.65 15.69
N LEU A 91 9.66 -3.97 16.57
CA LEU A 91 8.56 -3.09 16.22
C LEU A 91 9.00 -1.62 16.24
N TYR A 92 8.89 -0.96 15.10
CA TYR A 92 9.10 0.48 14.96
C TYR A 92 7.77 1.22 15.05
N ASN A 93 7.75 2.42 15.65
CA ASN A 93 6.52 3.21 15.81
C ASN A 93 5.95 3.73 14.49
N ASN A 94 6.77 3.81 13.43
CA ASN A 94 6.44 4.38 12.13
C ASN A 94 7.47 3.95 11.07
N HIS A 95 7.14 4.17 9.80
CA HIS A 95 8.00 3.83 8.66
C HIS A 95 9.31 4.66 8.61
N PRO A 96 9.34 5.98 8.86
CA PRO A 96 10.57 6.76 8.93
C PRO A 96 11.62 6.23 9.93
N ASP A 97 11.20 5.73 11.08
CA ASP A 97 12.11 5.12 12.05
C ASP A 97 12.55 3.71 11.59
N PHE A 98 11.67 2.95 10.92
CA PHE A 98 11.99 1.66 10.32
C PHE A 98 13.05 1.77 9.21
N GLN A 99 12.97 2.79 8.36
CA GLN A 99 13.98 3.03 7.32
C GLN A 99 15.39 3.23 7.91
N GLN A 100 15.52 3.68 9.17
CA GLN A 100 16.79 3.85 9.87
C GLN A 100 17.28 2.59 10.59
N THR A 101 16.56 1.45 10.49
CA THR A 101 16.98 0.22 11.19
C THR A 101 18.38 -0.22 10.77
N THR A 102 19.19 -0.60 11.75
CA THR A 102 20.49 -1.24 11.54
C THR A 102 20.41 -2.76 11.65
N ALA A 103 19.21 -3.29 11.92
CA ALA A 103 18.97 -4.72 11.99
C ALA A 103 19.05 -5.38 10.61
N LEU A 104 18.77 -4.63 9.53
CA LEU A 104 18.82 -5.07 8.14
C LEU A 104 19.95 -4.38 7.39
N GLN A 105 20.58 -5.10 6.46
CA GLN A 105 21.55 -4.53 5.53
C GLN A 105 20.84 -3.87 4.34
N GLY A 106 21.45 -2.82 3.79
CA GLY A 106 20.89 -2.08 2.65
C GLY A 106 19.84 -1.04 3.03
N GLU A 107 19.32 -0.35 2.03
CA GLU A 107 18.28 0.66 2.18
C GLU A 107 16.90 -0.01 2.23
N ILE A 108 15.99 0.56 3.02
CA ILE A 108 14.60 0.15 3.10
C ILE A 108 13.77 1.16 2.32
N GLY A 109 13.18 0.73 1.20
CA GLY A 109 12.31 1.56 0.40
C GLY A 109 10.95 1.81 1.04
N ILE A 110 10.26 2.84 0.59
CA ILE A 110 8.94 3.25 1.10
C ILE A 110 7.87 2.14 0.98
N GLY A 111 8.03 1.24 0.01
CA GLY A 111 7.09 0.12 -0.21
C GLY A 111 7.36 -1.12 0.67
N THR A 112 8.38 -1.10 1.52
CA THR A 112 8.70 -2.25 2.39
C THR A 112 7.86 -2.18 3.66
N GLY A 113 6.88 -3.07 3.82
CA GLY A 113 6.03 -3.13 5.00
C GLY A 113 6.67 -3.83 6.20
N GLY A 114 7.49 -4.84 5.93
CA GLY A 114 8.22 -5.61 6.94
C GLY A 114 9.30 -6.47 6.30
N VAL A 115 10.09 -7.14 7.10
CA VAL A 115 11.10 -8.10 6.65
C VAL A 115 11.28 -9.19 7.71
N THR A 116 11.23 -10.45 7.29
CA THR A 116 11.59 -11.58 8.14
C THR A 116 12.94 -12.16 7.73
N GLU A 117 13.90 -12.15 8.64
CA GLU A 117 15.25 -12.68 8.40
C GLU A 117 15.29 -14.21 8.61
N ALA A 118 15.64 -14.95 7.56
CA ALA A 118 15.68 -16.42 7.60
C ALA A 118 16.63 -16.99 8.67
N LEU A 119 17.88 -16.47 8.74
CA LEU A 119 18.90 -17.02 9.66
C LEU A 119 18.66 -16.73 11.14
N LYS A 120 18.03 -15.61 11.45
CA LYS A 120 17.75 -15.20 12.82
C LYS A 120 16.29 -15.44 13.19
N ASN A 121 15.51 -15.87 12.22
CA ASN A 121 14.06 -16.09 12.30
C ASN A 121 13.34 -14.95 13.07
N ARG A 122 13.68 -13.70 12.78
CA ARG A 122 13.10 -12.53 13.45
C ARG A 122 12.35 -11.64 12.47
N VAL A 123 11.24 -11.10 12.93
CA VAL A 123 10.42 -10.12 12.20
C VAL A 123 10.86 -8.70 12.53
N ILE A 124 10.96 -7.83 11.53
CA ILE A 124 11.31 -6.42 11.69
C ILE A 124 10.30 -5.61 10.88
N MET A 125 9.48 -4.80 11.54
CA MET A 125 8.39 -4.08 10.88
C MET A 125 8.04 -2.77 11.59
N PRO A 126 7.48 -1.77 10.88
CA PRO A 126 6.85 -0.61 11.49
C PRO A 126 5.38 -0.90 11.83
N VAL A 127 4.82 -0.07 12.71
CA VAL A 127 3.38 0.14 12.74
C VAL A 127 2.99 0.92 11.47
N MET A 128 1.97 0.46 10.76
CA MET A 128 1.44 1.09 9.55
C MET A 128 0.36 2.12 9.92
N GLU A 129 0.01 3.03 9.00
CA GLU A 129 -0.99 4.07 9.24
C GLU A 129 -2.38 3.50 9.54
N LEU A 130 -2.76 2.40 8.90
CA LEU A 130 -4.03 1.73 9.18
C LEU A 130 -3.83 0.49 10.04
N ASN A 131 -4.73 0.28 11.00
CA ASN A 131 -4.74 -0.94 11.82
C ASN A 131 -4.85 -2.21 10.95
N SER A 132 -5.66 -2.15 9.88
CA SER A 132 -5.78 -3.24 8.91
C SER A 132 -4.47 -3.56 8.22
N GLN A 133 -3.68 -2.55 7.84
CA GLN A 133 -2.37 -2.75 7.22
C GLN A 133 -1.35 -3.33 8.22
N THR A 134 -1.30 -2.81 9.46
CA THR A 134 -0.43 -3.36 10.52
C THR A 134 -0.75 -4.83 10.77
N ARG A 135 -2.04 -5.18 10.88
CA ARG A 135 -2.52 -6.54 11.05
C ARG A 135 -2.12 -7.45 9.88
N HIS A 136 -2.33 -6.99 8.65
CA HIS A 136 -1.96 -7.73 7.44
C HIS A 136 -0.45 -7.98 7.36
N VAL A 137 0.38 -6.93 7.49
CA VAL A 137 1.85 -7.05 7.42
C VAL A 137 2.36 -7.99 8.50
N LEU A 138 1.87 -7.88 9.72
CA LEU A 138 2.24 -8.80 10.80
C LEU A 138 1.89 -10.26 10.46
N GLY A 139 0.68 -10.51 9.95
CA GLY A 139 0.26 -11.84 9.50
C GLY A 139 1.14 -12.39 8.39
N HIS A 140 1.47 -11.55 7.41
CA HIS A 140 2.35 -11.87 6.29
C HIS A 140 3.78 -12.25 6.76
N GLU A 141 4.40 -11.41 7.59
CA GLU A 141 5.75 -11.66 8.09
C GLU A 141 5.82 -12.90 8.98
N LEU A 142 4.77 -13.17 9.74
CA LEU A 142 4.71 -14.39 10.55
C LEU A 142 4.56 -15.65 9.70
N VAL A 143 3.97 -15.58 8.50
CA VAL A 143 4.02 -16.71 7.55
C VAL A 143 5.47 -17.01 7.18
N HIS A 144 6.29 -16.00 6.89
CA HIS A 144 7.71 -16.21 6.60
C HIS A 144 8.45 -16.82 7.79
N ALA A 145 8.14 -16.39 9.02
CA ALA A 145 8.72 -17.01 10.22
C ALA A 145 8.40 -18.51 10.30
N PHE A 146 7.15 -18.92 10.01
CA PHE A 146 6.78 -20.33 9.92
C PHE A 146 7.41 -21.05 8.73
N GLN A 147 7.49 -20.42 7.56
CA GLN A 147 8.18 -20.98 6.39
C GLN A 147 9.63 -21.32 6.71
N TYR A 148 10.37 -20.39 7.32
CA TYR A 148 11.78 -20.63 7.70
C TYR A 148 11.91 -21.66 8.80
N HIS A 149 11.05 -21.65 9.81
CA HIS A 149 11.07 -22.62 10.88
C HIS A 149 10.88 -24.06 10.34
N VAL A 150 9.85 -24.30 9.51
CA VAL A 150 9.61 -25.65 8.98
C VAL A 150 10.68 -26.11 8.00
N LEU A 151 11.29 -25.21 7.23
CA LEU A 151 12.30 -25.58 6.24
C LEU A 151 13.69 -25.77 6.88
N LEU A 152 14.14 -24.82 7.68
CA LEU A 152 15.51 -24.76 8.17
C LEU A 152 15.70 -25.54 9.46
N GLU A 153 14.80 -25.36 10.44
CA GLU A 153 14.95 -25.94 11.76
C GLU A 153 14.38 -27.37 11.84
N LYS A 154 13.22 -27.60 11.22
CA LYS A 154 12.55 -28.90 11.32
C LYS A 154 12.99 -29.88 10.25
N ASP A 155 13.01 -29.47 8.98
CA ASP A 155 13.35 -30.34 7.85
C ASP A 155 14.84 -30.27 7.47
N SER A 156 15.62 -29.39 8.11
CA SER A 156 17.07 -29.18 7.87
C SER A 156 17.41 -28.94 6.39
N ILE A 157 16.53 -28.27 5.66
CA ILE A 157 16.75 -27.90 4.26
C ILE A 157 17.84 -26.81 4.20
N SER A 158 18.79 -26.91 3.26
CA SER A 158 19.85 -25.93 3.15
C SER A 158 19.34 -24.56 2.74
N LEU A 159 20.00 -23.48 3.21
CA LEU A 159 19.68 -22.11 2.79
C LEU A 159 19.74 -21.93 1.27
N GLU A 160 20.63 -22.65 0.59
CA GLU A 160 20.72 -22.64 -0.86
C GLU A 160 19.43 -23.13 -1.51
N ASN A 161 18.85 -24.20 -1.00
CA ASN A 161 17.59 -24.74 -1.52
C ASN A 161 16.39 -23.83 -1.16
N VAL A 162 16.39 -23.23 0.03
CA VAL A 162 15.40 -22.20 0.39
C VAL A 162 15.47 -21.03 -0.58
N GLY A 163 16.69 -20.54 -0.89
CA GLY A 163 16.92 -19.44 -1.83
C GLY A 163 16.56 -19.77 -3.29
N LYS A 164 16.43 -21.06 -3.65
CA LYS A 164 15.95 -21.51 -4.97
C LYS A 164 14.44 -21.62 -5.07
N THR A 165 13.71 -21.50 -3.95
CA THR A 165 12.24 -21.51 -3.98
C THR A 165 11.73 -20.27 -4.72
N PRO A 166 10.86 -20.42 -5.74
CA PRO A 166 10.38 -19.28 -6.51
C PRO A 166 9.73 -18.21 -5.63
N LEU A 167 10.09 -16.94 -5.83
CA LEU A 167 9.61 -15.82 -5.02
C LEU A 167 8.08 -15.74 -4.97
N TRP A 168 7.40 -16.01 -6.10
CA TRP A 168 5.94 -16.01 -6.14
C TRP A 168 5.30 -17.12 -5.28
N MET A 169 6.02 -18.19 -4.98
CA MET A 169 5.54 -19.22 -4.04
C MET A 169 5.73 -18.77 -2.58
N VAL A 170 6.85 -18.13 -2.28
CA VAL A 170 7.16 -17.63 -0.93
C VAL A 170 6.20 -16.49 -0.55
N GLU A 171 6.19 -15.43 -1.35
CA GLU A 171 5.40 -14.22 -1.09
C GLU A 171 3.90 -14.45 -1.29
N GLY A 172 3.54 -15.19 -2.35
CA GLY A 172 2.13 -15.50 -2.61
C GLY A 172 1.49 -16.37 -1.54
N MET A 173 2.25 -17.26 -0.89
CA MET A 173 1.78 -18.02 0.26
C MET A 173 1.54 -17.10 1.44
N ALA A 174 2.43 -16.15 1.69
CA ALA A 174 2.29 -15.18 2.77
C ALA A 174 1.05 -14.29 2.54
N GLU A 175 0.80 -13.81 1.32
CA GLU A 175 -0.42 -13.08 0.96
C GLU A 175 -1.69 -13.94 1.14
N TYR A 176 -1.69 -15.18 0.65
CA TYR A 176 -2.87 -16.04 0.78
C TYR A 176 -3.21 -16.37 2.23
N LEU A 177 -2.22 -16.62 3.07
CA LEU A 177 -2.43 -16.97 4.48
C LEU A 177 -2.80 -15.75 5.34
N SER A 178 -2.51 -14.52 4.89
CA SER A 178 -2.81 -13.28 5.63
C SER A 178 -4.02 -12.51 5.11
N ILE A 179 -4.39 -12.65 3.81
CA ILE A 179 -5.56 -11.98 3.20
C ILE A 179 -6.66 -12.99 2.85
N GLY A 180 -6.27 -14.19 2.40
CA GLY A 180 -7.20 -15.20 1.90
C GLY A 180 -7.57 -15.01 0.43
N LYS A 181 -8.74 -15.53 0.05
CA LYS A 181 -9.23 -15.50 -1.33
C LYS A 181 -10.13 -14.30 -1.67
N LYS A 182 -10.64 -13.57 -0.68
CA LYS A 182 -11.45 -12.37 -0.90
C LYS A 182 -10.55 -11.15 -0.93
N ASP A 183 -10.10 -10.77 -2.12
CA ASP A 183 -9.24 -9.61 -2.34
C ASP A 183 -9.58 -8.91 -3.67
N ALA A 184 -10.27 -7.77 -3.58
CA ALA A 184 -10.67 -6.97 -4.74
C ALA A 184 -9.48 -6.43 -5.52
N PHE A 185 -8.35 -6.15 -4.84
CA PHE A 185 -7.14 -5.61 -5.46
C PHE A 185 -6.43 -6.66 -6.30
N THR A 186 -6.15 -7.85 -5.77
CA THR A 186 -5.56 -8.97 -6.53
C THR A 186 -6.50 -9.45 -7.63
N SER A 187 -7.81 -9.49 -7.37
CA SER A 187 -8.81 -9.83 -8.39
C SER A 187 -8.82 -8.85 -9.57
N MET A 188 -8.56 -7.56 -9.33
CA MET A 188 -8.37 -6.57 -10.40
C MET A 188 -7.20 -6.94 -11.32
N TRP A 189 -6.07 -7.41 -10.77
CA TRP A 189 -4.93 -7.88 -11.56
C TRP A 189 -5.26 -9.12 -12.38
N MET A 190 -6.01 -10.08 -11.81
CA MET A 190 -6.42 -11.28 -12.53
C MET A 190 -7.41 -10.96 -13.65
N ARG A 191 -8.35 -10.04 -13.43
CA ARG A 191 -9.26 -9.54 -14.47
C ARG A 191 -8.52 -8.84 -15.61
N ASP A 192 -7.51 -8.03 -15.29
CA ASP A 192 -6.66 -7.39 -16.29
C ASP A 192 -5.88 -8.42 -17.11
N ALA A 193 -5.26 -9.39 -16.47
CA ALA A 193 -4.52 -10.47 -17.13
C ALA A 193 -5.42 -11.30 -18.04
N MET A 194 -6.64 -11.64 -17.60
CA MET A 194 -7.63 -12.33 -18.42
C MET A 194 -8.02 -11.52 -19.67
N LEU A 195 -8.38 -10.23 -19.48
CA LEU A 195 -8.79 -9.36 -20.60
C LEU A 195 -7.71 -9.20 -21.66
N ASN A 196 -6.45 -9.23 -21.26
CA ASN A 196 -5.30 -9.05 -22.13
C ASN A 196 -4.73 -10.37 -22.65
N ARG A 197 -5.31 -11.52 -22.25
CA ARG A 197 -4.81 -12.87 -22.54
C ARG A 197 -3.36 -13.05 -22.08
N ASP A 198 -3.04 -12.49 -20.92
CA ASP A 198 -1.69 -12.40 -20.36
C ASP A 198 -1.61 -13.04 -18.97
N ILE A 199 -2.39 -14.08 -18.72
CA ILE A 199 -2.26 -14.88 -17.51
C ILE A 199 -0.98 -15.72 -17.63
N PRO A 200 -0.01 -15.58 -16.70
CA PRO A 200 1.26 -16.30 -16.81
C PRO A 200 1.12 -17.80 -16.61
N SER A 201 2.05 -18.57 -17.17
CA SER A 201 2.29 -19.94 -16.69
C SER A 201 3.15 -19.91 -15.43
N LEU A 202 3.23 -21.02 -14.69
CA LEU A 202 4.13 -21.13 -13.52
C LEU A 202 5.60 -20.93 -13.92
N LYS A 203 5.97 -21.35 -15.13
CA LYS A 203 7.30 -21.11 -15.70
C LYS A 203 7.54 -19.61 -15.94
N ASP A 204 6.54 -18.87 -16.43
CA ASP A 204 6.64 -17.43 -16.64
C ASP A 204 6.77 -16.68 -15.30
N LEU A 205 6.02 -17.09 -14.28
CA LEU A 205 6.14 -16.54 -12.92
C LEU A 205 7.52 -16.76 -12.30
N THR A 206 8.17 -17.87 -12.64
CA THR A 206 9.50 -18.21 -12.11
C THR A 206 10.62 -17.49 -12.85
N ASN A 207 10.49 -17.29 -14.18
CA ASN A 207 11.59 -16.84 -15.02
C ASN A 207 11.45 -15.41 -15.55
N SER A 208 10.36 -14.72 -15.26
CA SER A 208 10.12 -13.36 -15.76
C SER A 208 9.77 -12.39 -14.63
N ASN A 209 10.43 -11.24 -14.61
CA ASN A 209 10.15 -10.14 -13.67
C ASN A 209 8.91 -9.32 -14.08
N LYS A 210 8.21 -9.70 -15.16
CA LYS A 210 7.01 -9.01 -15.63
C LYS A 210 5.85 -9.13 -14.65
N TYR A 211 5.73 -10.27 -13.98
CA TYR A 211 4.57 -10.59 -13.17
C TYR A 211 4.89 -10.39 -11.70
N PHE A 212 4.10 -9.54 -11.03
CA PHE A 212 4.31 -9.21 -9.63
C PHE A 212 4.04 -10.42 -8.72
N PRO A 213 5.07 -10.95 -8.04
CA PRO A 213 5.02 -12.26 -7.39
C PRO A 213 3.96 -12.38 -6.29
N TYR A 214 3.69 -11.30 -5.56
CA TYR A 214 2.70 -11.27 -4.49
C TYR A 214 1.29 -11.57 -5.00
N ARG A 215 0.84 -10.83 -6.02
CA ARG A 215 -0.54 -10.92 -6.55
C ARG A 215 -0.79 -12.21 -7.32
N TYR A 216 0.11 -12.56 -8.24
CA TYR A 216 -0.03 -13.82 -8.99
C TYR A 216 0.19 -15.04 -8.11
N GLY A 217 1.09 -14.95 -7.13
CA GLY A 217 1.32 -16.01 -6.15
C GLY A 217 0.12 -16.22 -5.23
N GLN A 218 -0.50 -15.17 -4.70
CA GLN A 218 -1.74 -15.25 -3.92
C GLN A 218 -2.85 -15.94 -4.72
N ALA A 219 -3.06 -15.51 -5.98
CA ALA A 219 -4.08 -16.11 -6.85
C ALA A 219 -3.82 -17.60 -7.12
N PHE A 220 -2.56 -18.00 -7.29
CA PHE A 220 -2.20 -19.40 -7.45
C PHE A 220 -2.45 -20.21 -6.16
N TRP A 221 -1.99 -19.72 -5.01
CA TRP A 221 -2.21 -20.43 -3.74
C TRP A 221 -3.68 -20.50 -3.37
N THR A 222 -4.47 -19.48 -3.71
CA THR A 222 -5.92 -19.53 -3.61
C THR A 222 -6.50 -20.67 -4.46
N TYR A 223 -6.03 -20.83 -5.70
CA TYR A 223 -6.44 -21.94 -6.57
C TYR A 223 -6.11 -23.28 -5.93
N ILE A 224 -4.87 -23.45 -5.40
CA ILE A 224 -4.46 -24.69 -4.74
C ILE A 224 -5.32 -24.97 -3.50
N GLY A 225 -5.47 -24.01 -2.60
CA GLY A 225 -6.26 -24.18 -1.38
C GLY A 225 -7.74 -24.46 -1.66
N SER A 226 -8.34 -23.75 -2.63
CA SER A 226 -9.74 -23.95 -2.97
C SER A 226 -9.98 -25.28 -3.72
N GLN A 227 -9.10 -25.65 -4.65
CA GLN A 227 -9.27 -26.83 -5.49
C GLN A 227 -8.87 -28.14 -4.77
N TYR A 228 -7.78 -28.12 -4.01
CA TYR A 228 -7.18 -29.33 -3.41
C TYR A 228 -7.21 -29.33 -1.89
N GLY A 229 -7.64 -28.25 -1.26
CA GLY A 229 -7.69 -28.04 0.18
C GLY A 229 -6.42 -27.42 0.76
N ASP A 230 -6.59 -26.65 1.83
CA ASP A 230 -5.50 -25.92 2.51
C ASP A 230 -4.44 -26.85 3.09
N THR A 231 -4.79 -28.10 3.39
CA THR A 231 -3.83 -29.12 3.84
C THR A 231 -2.77 -29.49 2.81
N THR A 232 -2.96 -29.14 1.53
CA THR A 232 -2.00 -29.36 0.43
C THR A 232 -0.90 -28.30 0.38
N ILE A 233 -1.14 -27.12 0.94
CA ILE A 233 -0.28 -25.93 0.79
C ILE A 233 1.11 -26.15 1.37
N VAL A 234 1.21 -26.48 2.65
CA VAL A 234 2.49 -26.67 3.34
C VAL A 234 3.30 -27.83 2.77
N PRO A 235 2.72 -29.02 2.49
CA PRO A 235 3.43 -30.11 1.81
C PRO A 235 3.96 -29.71 0.43
N LEU A 236 3.17 -29.01 -0.41
CA LEU A 236 3.63 -28.54 -1.72
C LEU A 236 4.80 -27.56 -1.58
N PHE A 237 4.70 -26.60 -0.64
CA PHE A 237 5.76 -25.64 -0.38
C PHE A 237 7.08 -26.31 0.06
N LYS A 238 7.01 -27.24 1.02
CA LYS A 238 8.17 -28.01 1.50
C LYS A 238 8.81 -28.87 0.41
N ASN A 239 7.97 -29.54 -0.40
CA ASN A 239 8.46 -30.33 -1.54
C ASN A 239 9.11 -29.43 -2.59
N THR A 240 8.61 -28.19 -2.79
CA THR A 240 9.23 -27.22 -3.70
C THR A 240 10.64 -26.83 -3.24
N ALA A 241 10.80 -26.51 -1.97
CA ALA A 241 12.13 -26.18 -1.42
C ALA A 241 13.11 -27.35 -1.52
N LYS A 242 12.62 -28.58 -1.44
CA LYS A 242 13.44 -29.81 -1.46
C LYS A 242 13.78 -30.29 -2.87
N TYR A 243 12.82 -30.25 -3.78
CA TYR A 243 12.92 -30.93 -5.10
C TYR A 243 12.75 -29.98 -6.30
N GLY A 244 12.47 -28.70 -6.06
CA GLY A 244 12.05 -27.75 -7.09
C GLY A 244 10.55 -27.85 -7.40
N TYR A 245 9.95 -26.75 -7.88
CA TYR A 245 8.50 -26.65 -8.04
C TYR A 245 7.91 -27.64 -9.07
N GLU A 246 8.61 -27.92 -10.17
CA GLU A 246 8.14 -28.86 -11.20
C GLU A 246 7.98 -30.28 -10.65
N ASN A 247 8.99 -30.76 -9.89
CA ASN A 247 8.91 -32.08 -9.25
C ASN A 247 7.89 -32.10 -8.11
N ALA A 248 7.81 -31.05 -7.32
CA ALA A 248 6.83 -30.92 -6.24
C ALA A 248 5.39 -31.04 -6.77
N ILE A 249 5.10 -30.39 -7.91
CA ILE A 249 3.79 -30.49 -8.57
C ILE A 249 3.51 -31.92 -9.03
N ARG A 250 4.49 -32.60 -9.66
CA ARG A 250 4.31 -34.01 -10.08
C ARG A 250 4.04 -34.94 -8.90
N TYR A 251 4.79 -34.79 -7.81
CA TYR A 251 4.60 -35.61 -6.61
C TYR A 251 3.22 -35.36 -5.95
N THR A 252 2.79 -34.10 -5.94
CA THR A 252 1.57 -33.73 -5.24
C THR A 252 0.31 -34.05 -6.06
N PHE A 253 0.34 -33.82 -7.37
CA PHE A 253 -0.87 -33.86 -8.22
C PHE A 253 -0.83 -34.96 -9.30
N GLY A 254 0.31 -35.57 -9.58
CA GLY A 254 0.45 -36.60 -10.61
C GLY A 254 0.54 -36.08 -12.04
N TYR A 255 0.61 -34.75 -12.26
CA TYR A 255 0.76 -34.12 -13.57
C TYR A 255 1.80 -32.99 -13.55
N ASP A 256 2.17 -32.46 -14.71
CA ASP A 256 3.22 -31.47 -14.86
C ASP A 256 2.75 -30.03 -14.57
N ASP A 257 3.70 -29.12 -14.45
CA ASP A 257 3.48 -27.68 -14.21
C ASP A 257 2.71 -27.01 -15.36
N LYS A 258 2.87 -27.47 -16.60
CA LYS A 258 2.13 -26.97 -17.77
C LYS A 258 0.64 -27.28 -17.64
N THR A 259 0.31 -28.50 -17.26
CA THR A 259 -1.07 -28.93 -17.01
C THR A 259 -1.70 -28.13 -15.87
N LEU A 260 -0.98 -27.97 -14.73
CA LEU A 260 -1.47 -27.18 -13.60
C LEU A 260 -1.66 -25.71 -13.98
N SER A 261 -0.72 -25.12 -14.75
CA SER A 261 -0.86 -23.76 -15.31
C SER A 261 -2.12 -23.62 -16.15
N GLY A 262 -2.44 -24.60 -16.99
CA GLY A 262 -3.65 -24.62 -17.82
C GLY A 262 -4.93 -24.66 -16.99
N LEU A 263 -4.97 -25.50 -15.97
CA LEU A 263 -6.11 -25.62 -15.06
C LEU A 263 -6.35 -24.31 -14.27
N TRP A 264 -5.29 -23.71 -13.74
CA TRP A 264 -5.36 -22.42 -13.05
C TRP A 264 -5.85 -21.29 -13.97
N LYS A 265 -5.30 -21.16 -15.19
CA LYS A 265 -5.76 -20.18 -16.20
C LYS A 265 -7.24 -20.38 -16.54
N ASN A 266 -7.67 -21.60 -16.75
CA ASN A 266 -9.05 -21.93 -17.03
C ASN A 266 -9.99 -21.54 -15.88
N SER A 267 -9.55 -21.67 -14.62
CA SER A 267 -10.35 -21.25 -13.46
C SER A 267 -10.55 -19.73 -13.43
N ILE A 268 -9.52 -18.95 -13.76
CA ILE A 268 -9.59 -17.49 -13.86
C ILE A 268 -10.56 -17.07 -14.98
N ASP A 269 -10.42 -17.67 -16.16
CA ASP A 269 -11.31 -17.40 -17.30
C ASP A 269 -12.77 -17.76 -16.98
N ALA A 270 -12.99 -18.95 -16.41
CA ALA A 270 -14.34 -19.44 -16.08
C ALA A 270 -15.05 -18.54 -15.05
N HIS A 271 -14.30 -17.96 -14.11
CA HIS A 271 -14.85 -17.10 -13.08
C HIS A 271 -15.15 -15.69 -13.59
N TYR A 272 -14.17 -15.01 -14.20
CA TYR A 272 -14.30 -13.59 -14.52
C TYR A 272 -14.93 -13.30 -15.89
N LYS A 273 -14.79 -14.18 -16.88
CA LYS A 273 -15.33 -13.96 -18.22
C LYS A 273 -16.85 -13.77 -18.25
N PRO A 274 -17.65 -14.54 -17.48
CA PRO A 274 -19.11 -14.32 -17.42
C PRO A 274 -19.52 -12.98 -16.78
N MET A 275 -18.65 -12.36 -15.98
CA MET A 275 -18.91 -11.06 -15.35
C MET A 275 -18.74 -9.88 -16.33
N LEU A 276 -18.06 -10.10 -17.45
CA LEU A 276 -17.88 -9.08 -18.48
C LEU A 276 -19.17 -8.93 -19.29
N LYS A 277 -19.74 -7.71 -19.31
CA LYS A 277 -20.94 -7.41 -20.09
C LYS A 277 -20.73 -7.57 -21.59
N ALA A 278 -21.72 -8.12 -22.27
CA ALA A 278 -21.67 -8.41 -23.72
C ALA A 278 -21.44 -7.13 -24.56
N ASP A 279 -21.95 -5.97 -24.12
CA ASP A 279 -21.78 -4.67 -24.80
C ASP A 279 -20.41 -4.04 -24.58
N SER A 280 -19.55 -4.68 -23.80
CA SER A 280 -18.22 -4.19 -23.42
C SER A 280 -18.21 -2.79 -22.77
N SER A 281 -19.34 -2.37 -22.19
CA SER A 281 -19.47 -1.04 -21.54
C SER A 281 -18.48 -0.86 -20.38
N GLN A 282 -18.16 -1.94 -19.67
CA GLN A 282 -17.24 -1.95 -18.53
C GLN A 282 -15.76 -1.70 -18.88
N ILE A 283 -15.38 -1.72 -20.15
CA ILE A 283 -14.03 -1.41 -20.63
C ILE A 283 -13.96 -0.10 -21.43
N LYS A 284 -15.09 0.62 -21.53
CA LYS A 284 -15.18 1.96 -22.12
C LYS A 284 -15.03 3.00 -21.02
N ILE A 285 -13.89 3.70 -21.03
CA ILE A 285 -13.53 4.61 -19.96
C ILE A 285 -14.10 5.99 -20.25
N THR A 286 -14.76 6.60 -19.26
CA THR A 286 -15.34 7.95 -19.35
C THR A 286 -14.25 9.00 -19.24
N GLY A 287 -14.30 10.01 -20.10
CA GLY A 287 -13.35 11.14 -20.09
C GLY A 287 -12.21 11.00 -21.09
N THR A 288 -11.30 11.95 -21.02
CA THR A 288 -10.13 12.05 -21.90
C THR A 288 -8.92 11.44 -21.19
N LYS A 289 -8.24 10.53 -21.86
CA LYS A 289 -6.95 10.02 -21.42
C LYS A 289 -5.89 11.11 -21.54
N ILE A 290 -5.30 11.51 -20.41
CA ILE A 290 -4.35 12.63 -20.37
C ILE A 290 -2.91 12.18 -20.15
N ILE A 291 -2.66 11.19 -19.30
CA ILE A 291 -1.31 10.68 -18.99
C ILE A 291 -1.29 9.17 -19.20
N ASP A 292 -0.38 8.70 -20.03
CA ASP A 292 -0.12 7.28 -20.26
C ASP A 292 1.38 7.04 -20.59
N ASN A 293 1.71 5.83 -20.99
CA ASN A 293 3.09 5.46 -21.33
C ASN A 293 3.64 6.10 -22.64
N LYS A 294 2.87 6.93 -23.32
CA LYS A 294 3.34 7.69 -24.50
C LYS A 294 3.92 9.04 -24.12
N ASN A 295 3.38 9.66 -23.06
CA ASN A 295 3.84 10.97 -22.58
C ASN A 295 4.48 10.92 -21.18
N ALA A 296 4.35 9.77 -20.47
CA ALA A 296 4.95 9.52 -19.16
C ALA A 296 5.39 8.05 -19.02
N GLY A 297 5.51 7.51 -17.79
CA GLY A 297 5.85 6.11 -17.52
C GLY A 297 4.65 5.16 -17.58
N ASN A 298 4.86 3.87 -17.24
CA ASN A 298 3.78 2.90 -17.07
C ASN A 298 3.03 3.11 -15.74
N MET A 299 3.71 3.64 -14.73
CA MET A 299 3.16 3.97 -13.44
C MET A 299 2.89 5.48 -13.37
N ASN A 300 1.61 5.86 -13.40
CA ASN A 300 1.14 7.24 -13.27
C ASN A 300 0.04 7.23 -12.22
N VAL A 301 0.37 7.69 -11.00
CA VAL A 301 -0.48 7.48 -9.81
C VAL A 301 -0.62 8.76 -8.99
N ALA A 302 -1.48 8.70 -7.99
CA ALA A 302 -1.73 9.77 -7.03
C ALA A 302 -2.02 11.13 -7.72
N PRO A 303 -3.03 11.21 -8.60
CA PRO A 303 -3.36 12.47 -9.27
C PRO A 303 -3.90 13.49 -8.28
N ALA A 304 -3.51 14.77 -8.44
CA ALA A 304 -4.06 15.92 -7.75
C ALA A 304 -4.36 17.03 -8.76
N ILE A 305 -5.64 17.24 -9.07
CA ILE A 305 -6.09 18.32 -9.97
C ILE A 305 -6.15 19.65 -9.21
N SER A 306 -5.71 20.75 -9.86
CA SER A 306 -5.80 22.08 -9.25
C SER A 306 -7.26 22.53 -9.07
N PRO A 307 -7.57 23.36 -8.06
CA PRO A 307 -8.92 23.90 -7.84
C PRO A 307 -9.52 24.59 -9.06
N ASP A 308 -8.72 25.28 -9.86
CA ASP A 308 -9.16 25.94 -11.10
C ASP A 308 -9.28 25.00 -12.33
N GLY A 309 -9.00 23.69 -12.15
CA GLY A 309 -9.12 22.66 -13.19
C GLY A 309 -8.07 22.71 -14.30
N LYS A 310 -7.03 23.55 -14.19
CA LYS A 310 -6.05 23.74 -15.28
C LYS A 310 -4.88 22.78 -15.24
N TYR A 311 -4.46 22.35 -14.05
CA TYR A 311 -3.25 21.57 -13.85
C TYR A 311 -3.55 20.26 -13.13
N VAL A 312 -2.73 19.25 -13.38
CA VAL A 312 -2.68 18.02 -12.59
C VAL A 312 -1.24 17.78 -12.15
N ALA A 313 -1.05 17.61 -10.84
CA ALA A 313 0.17 17.06 -10.27
C ALA A 313 -0.01 15.54 -10.12
N PHE A 314 1.04 14.77 -10.40
CA PHE A 314 0.99 13.31 -10.31
C PHE A 314 2.39 12.73 -10.16
N MET A 315 2.46 11.53 -9.58
CA MET A 315 3.69 10.75 -9.47
C MET A 315 3.84 9.83 -10.67
N SER A 316 5.07 9.75 -11.23
CA SER A 316 5.35 8.92 -12.41
C SER A 316 6.79 8.40 -12.43
N GLU A 317 6.96 7.17 -12.94
CA GLU A 317 8.25 6.57 -13.31
C GLU A 317 8.71 7.00 -14.72
N LYS A 318 8.32 8.18 -15.18
CA LYS A 318 8.68 8.71 -16.50
C LYS A 318 10.18 8.71 -16.74
N ASP A 319 10.94 9.04 -15.73
CA ASP A 319 12.40 9.01 -15.74
C ASP A 319 12.93 7.66 -15.23
N LEU A 320 13.98 7.15 -15.86
CA LEU A 320 14.44 5.75 -15.74
C LEU A 320 14.89 5.28 -14.33
N PHE A 321 15.04 6.18 -13.35
CA PHE A 321 15.70 5.83 -12.08
C PHE A 321 14.87 6.11 -10.83
N GLY A 322 13.56 6.30 -10.96
CA GLY A 322 12.71 6.52 -9.80
C GLY A 322 11.35 7.11 -10.14
N ILE A 323 10.55 7.30 -9.10
CA ILE A 323 9.26 7.97 -9.18
C ILE A 323 9.46 9.43 -8.81
N ASP A 324 9.00 10.32 -9.68
CA ASP A 324 9.12 11.77 -9.53
C ASP A 324 7.75 12.44 -9.60
N LEU A 325 7.66 13.66 -9.04
CA LEU A 325 6.47 14.48 -9.07
C LEU A 325 6.48 15.38 -10.32
N PHE A 326 5.44 15.24 -11.15
CA PHE A 326 5.26 15.99 -12.38
C PHE A 326 4.04 16.90 -12.34
N LEU A 327 4.10 17.98 -13.11
CA LEU A 327 3.00 18.88 -13.41
C LEU A 327 2.63 18.76 -14.88
N ALA A 328 1.36 18.58 -15.18
CA ALA A 328 0.83 18.59 -16.53
C ALA A 328 -0.39 19.50 -16.67
N ASP A 329 -0.70 19.88 -17.90
CA ASP A 329 -1.97 20.49 -18.28
C ASP A 329 -3.09 19.47 -18.14
N ALA A 330 -4.10 19.76 -17.35
CA ALA A 330 -5.16 18.80 -17.00
C ALA A 330 -6.08 18.44 -18.18
N LYS A 331 -6.14 19.26 -19.22
CA LYS A 331 -6.97 19.02 -20.40
C LYS A 331 -6.26 18.22 -21.48
N THR A 332 -4.98 18.53 -21.72
CA THR A 332 -4.21 17.96 -22.84
C THR A 332 -3.23 16.86 -22.39
N GLY A 333 -2.91 16.79 -21.12
CA GLY A 333 -1.89 15.90 -20.58
C GLY A 333 -0.45 16.30 -20.95
N ARG A 334 -0.24 17.49 -21.55
CA ARG A 334 1.09 17.98 -21.85
C ARG A 334 1.85 18.25 -20.55
N ILE A 335 2.95 17.52 -20.37
CA ILE A 335 3.83 17.71 -19.21
C ILE A 335 4.47 19.10 -19.31
N ILE A 336 4.25 19.90 -18.26
CA ILE A 336 4.76 21.26 -18.15
C ILE A 336 6.16 21.24 -17.55
N ARG A 337 6.33 20.50 -16.45
CA ARG A 337 7.62 20.35 -15.77
C ARG A 337 7.64 19.20 -14.78
N LYS A 338 8.83 18.80 -14.39
CA LYS A 338 9.08 18.04 -13.17
C LYS A 338 9.07 19.04 -12.00
N LEU A 339 8.26 18.79 -10.97
CA LEU A 339 8.18 19.68 -9.82
C LEU A 339 9.33 19.41 -8.85
N THR A 340 9.65 18.14 -8.63
CA THR A 340 10.79 17.75 -7.81
C THR A 340 11.24 16.33 -8.15
N SER A 341 12.47 16.00 -7.79
CA SER A 341 13.10 14.72 -8.06
C SER A 341 14.03 14.35 -6.92
N GLN A 342 13.95 13.10 -6.48
CA GLN A 342 14.87 12.50 -5.53
C GLN A 342 16.33 12.57 -6.03
N ILE A 343 16.56 12.33 -7.32
CA ILE A 343 17.90 12.28 -7.92
C ILE A 343 18.55 13.67 -8.00
N SER A 344 17.75 14.70 -8.29
CA SER A 344 18.27 16.07 -8.51
C SER A 344 18.32 16.93 -7.25
N ASN A 345 17.68 16.52 -6.17
CA ASN A 345 17.65 17.24 -4.91
C ASN A 345 18.27 16.40 -3.77
N GLY A 346 19.54 16.64 -3.49
CA GLY A 346 20.30 15.94 -2.44
C GLY A 346 19.79 16.13 -1.00
N HIS A 347 18.70 16.86 -0.82
CA HIS A 347 18.02 17.06 0.47
C HIS A 347 16.73 16.24 0.59
N ILE A 348 16.36 15.46 -0.43
CA ILE A 348 15.20 14.58 -0.43
C ILE A 348 15.73 13.15 -0.48
N ASP A 349 15.49 12.40 0.60
CA ASP A 349 15.89 11.00 0.68
C ASP A 349 14.87 10.10 -0.04
N ASP A 350 13.56 10.40 0.10
CA ASP A 350 12.49 9.66 -0.56
C ASP A 350 11.20 10.48 -0.72
N PHE A 351 10.29 10.04 -1.61
CA PHE A 351 8.93 10.54 -1.76
C PHE A 351 7.95 9.46 -1.33
N ASN A 352 6.95 9.85 -0.55
CA ASN A 352 5.86 8.93 -0.23
C ASN A 352 4.81 8.91 -1.35
N PHE A 353 5.15 8.30 -2.49
CA PHE A 353 4.25 8.17 -3.64
C PHE A 353 3.11 7.17 -3.42
N ILE A 354 3.18 6.38 -2.36
CA ILE A 354 2.14 5.41 -1.98
C ILE A 354 0.97 6.14 -1.32
N GLU A 355 1.26 7.13 -0.48
CA GLU A 355 0.25 7.79 0.34
C GLU A 355 -0.39 8.99 -0.35
N SER A 356 0.36 9.85 -1.04
CA SER A 356 -0.23 11.08 -1.61
C SER A 356 0.66 11.74 -2.66
N ALA A 357 0.05 12.37 -3.68
CA ALA A 357 0.77 13.35 -4.50
C ALA A 357 0.96 14.67 -3.77
N GLY A 358 0.01 15.06 -2.92
CA GLY A 358 -0.02 16.34 -2.23
C GLY A 358 -1.34 17.11 -2.43
N ALA A 359 -1.35 18.37 -1.99
CA ALA A 359 -2.51 19.25 -2.01
C ALA A 359 -2.21 20.61 -2.65
N TRP A 360 -3.16 21.12 -3.42
CA TRP A 360 -3.13 22.47 -3.99
C TRP A 360 -3.59 23.53 -3.00
N SER A 361 -2.95 24.70 -3.03
CA SER A 361 -3.53 25.89 -2.40
C SER A 361 -4.85 26.28 -3.09
N PRO A 362 -5.82 26.91 -2.37
CA PRO A 362 -7.10 27.27 -2.97
C PRO A 362 -7.02 28.18 -4.22
N ASP A 363 -5.99 29.00 -4.31
CA ASP A 363 -5.69 29.87 -5.46
C ASP A 363 -4.93 29.19 -6.61
N SER A 364 -4.67 27.88 -6.51
CA SER A 364 -3.95 27.07 -7.49
C SER A 364 -2.50 27.50 -7.78
N LYS A 365 -1.87 28.29 -6.89
CA LYS A 365 -0.51 28.80 -7.12
C LYS A 365 0.58 28.01 -6.39
N GLN A 366 0.23 27.32 -5.32
CA GLN A 366 1.16 26.55 -4.51
C GLN A 366 0.72 25.08 -4.45
N PHE A 367 1.70 24.21 -4.22
CA PHE A 367 1.47 22.79 -4.04
C PHE A 367 2.26 22.28 -2.82
N ALA A 368 1.55 21.66 -1.88
CA ALA A 368 2.11 21.08 -0.67
C ALA A 368 2.18 19.56 -0.80
N PHE A 369 3.28 18.95 -0.40
CA PHE A 369 3.47 17.49 -0.39
C PHE A 369 4.41 17.06 0.72
N SER A 370 4.36 15.79 1.10
CA SER A 370 5.26 15.20 2.07
C SER A 370 6.51 14.64 1.40
N ILE A 371 7.66 14.86 2.04
CA ILE A 371 8.95 14.28 1.66
C ILE A 371 9.58 13.60 2.86
N PHE A 372 10.46 12.65 2.60
CA PHE A 372 11.37 12.11 3.59
C PHE A 372 12.74 12.78 3.44
N SER A 373 13.25 13.35 4.51
CA SER A 373 14.51 14.08 4.50
C SER A 373 15.18 14.05 5.88
N HIS A 374 16.46 13.67 5.94
CA HIS A 374 17.24 13.57 7.16
C HIS A 374 16.55 12.74 8.27
N GLY A 375 15.96 11.62 7.88
CA GLY A 375 15.30 10.70 8.80
C GLY A 375 13.95 11.18 9.34
N LYS A 376 13.30 12.18 8.72
CA LYS A 376 12.02 12.77 9.16
C LYS A 376 11.11 13.03 7.98
N ASN A 377 9.80 12.88 8.19
CA ASN A 377 8.82 13.46 7.29
C ASN A 377 8.83 14.99 7.40
N GLN A 378 8.76 15.67 6.26
CA GLN A 378 8.68 17.12 6.17
C GLN A 378 7.63 17.51 5.15
N MET A 379 6.88 18.58 5.42
CA MET A 379 5.99 19.20 4.46
C MET A 379 6.77 20.21 3.62
N MET A 380 6.78 20.01 2.32
CA MET A 380 7.34 20.95 1.34
C MET A 380 6.21 21.67 0.63
N ILE A 381 6.30 23.00 0.54
CA ILE A 381 5.40 23.83 -0.27
C ILE A 381 6.23 24.47 -1.37
N ILE A 382 5.77 24.34 -2.61
CA ILE A 382 6.42 24.93 -3.79
C ILE A 382 5.49 25.90 -4.52
N ASN A 383 6.09 26.89 -5.18
CA ASN A 383 5.40 27.71 -6.16
C ASN A 383 5.31 26.97 -7.49
N VAL A 384 4.08 26.77 -7.98
CA VAL A 384 3.83 25.92 -9.16
C VAL A 384 4.30 26.60 -10.46
N ALA A 385 4.28 27.93 -10.53
CA ALA A 385 4.65 28.67 -11.73
C ALA A 385 6.15 28.56 -12.06
N ASN A 386 7.03 28.49 -11.05
CA ASN A 386 8.49 28.44 -11.23
C ASN A 386 9.16 27.22 -10.58
N GLY A 387 8.45 26.44 -9.72
CA GLY A 387 9.00 25.29 -9.03
C GLY A 387 9.87 25.63 -7.81
N SER A 388 9.93 26.90 -7.39
CA SER A 388 10.74 27.30 -6.23
C SER A 388 10.09 26.84 -4.92
N THR A 389 10.92 26.42 -3.96
CA THR A 389 10.48 26.11 -2.59
C THR A 389 10.01 27.38 -1.89
N VAL A 390 8.78 27.37 -1.39
CA VAL A 390 8.18 28.42 -0.55
C VAL A 390 8.49 28.15 0.93
N SER A 391 8.29 26.91 1.37
CA SER A 391 8.63 26.47 2.72
C SER A 391 8.94 24.97 2.78
N GLN A 392 9.76 24.58 3.75
CA GLN A 392 10.02 23.20 4.11
C GLN A 392 9.98 23.09 5.63
N THR A 393 9.07 22.30 6.17
CA THR A 393 8.75 22.27 7.60
C THR A 393 8.72 20.84 8.12
N ALA A 394 9.54 20.56 9.15
CA ALA A 394 9.49 19.33 9.92
C ALA A 394 8.47 19.47 11.06
N MET A 395 7.59 18.49 11.21
CA MET A 395 6.61 18.47 12.30
C MET A 395 7.13 17.55 13.41
N ASN A 396 7.83 18.12 14.41
CA ASN A 396 8.48 17.31 15.45
C ASN A 396 7.51 16.54 16.36
N GLN A 397 6.24 16.95 16.42
CA GLN A 397 5.20 16.33 17.24
C GLN A 397 4.53 15.14 16.51
N VAL A 398 4.60 15.10 15.17
CA VAL A 398 4.01 14.05 14.33
C VAL A 398 5.14 13.36 13.58
N GLN A 399 5.38 12.09 13.91
CA GLN A 399 6.57 11.38 13.42
C GLN A 399 6.48 10.97 11.95
N GLN A 400 5.29 10.65 11.47
CA GLN A 400 4.97 10.36 10.09
C GLN A 400 3.68 11.08 9.72
N PHE A 401 3.57 11.59 8.50
CA PHE A 401 2.34 12.18 7.99
C PHE A 401 2.28 12.14 6.47
N GLY A 402 1.06 12.13 5.95
CA GLY A 402 0.77 12.09 4.52
C GLY A 402 -0.66 12.54 4.21
N ASN A 403 -1.11 12.35 2.97
CA ASN A 403 -2.48 12.64 2.53
C ASN A 403 -2.95 14.06 2.89
N LEU A 404 -2.20 15.05 2.44
CA LEU A 404 -2.46 16.44 2.74
C LEU A 404 -3.74 16.95 2.05
N THR A 405 -4.46 17.84 2.72
CA THR A 405 -5.57 18.61 2.16
C THR A 405 -5.49 20.06 2.66
N TRP A 406 -5.62 21.02 1.75
CA TRP A 406 -5.53 22.44 2.09
C TRP A 406 -6.92 22.99 2.43
N SER A 407 -7.04 23.75 3.51
CA SER A 407 -8.30 24.39 3.88
C SER A 407 -8.70 25.46 2.86
N PRO A 408 -10.01 25.68 2.62
CA PRO A 408 -10.49 26.67 1.64
C PRO A 408 -10.08 28.12 1.96
N ASN A 409 -9.81 28.43 3.24
CA ASN A 409 -9.34 29.76 3.66
C ASN A 409 -7.84 29.98 3.39
N GLY A 410 -7.11 28.94 2.94
CA GLY A 410 -5.70 29.00 2.61
C GLY A 410 -4.74 29.01 3.79
N LYS A 411 -5.23 28.92 5.05
CA LYS A 411 -4.40 29.08 6.26
C LYS A 411 -3.96 27.76 6.88
N ASP A 412 -4.73 26.69 6.69
CA ASP A 412 -4.49 25.41 7.33
C ASP A 412 -4.28 24.30 6.31
N VAL A 413 -3.43 23.35 6.65
CA VAL A 413 -3.25 22.08 5.91
C VAL A 413 -3.57 20.95 6.87
N ALA A 414 -4.63 20.18 6.58
CA ALA A 414 -4.90 18.97 7.33
C ALA A 414 -4.22 17.75 6.66
N PHE A 415 -3.96 16.72 7.46
CA PHE A 415 -3.25 15.52 7.02
C PHE A 415 -3.52 14.33 7.95
N SER A 416 -3.29 13.12 7.45
CA SER A 416 -3.14 11.94 8.32
C SER A 416 -1.79 12.02 9.00
N GLY A 417 -1.75 11.86 10.31
CA GLY A 417 -0.51 11.91 11.07
C GLY A 417 -0.42 10.76 12.07
N MET A 418 0.80 10.25 12.24
CA MET A 418 1.06 9.15 13.16
C MET A 418 1.86 9.63 14.37
N VAL A 419 1.32 9.36 15.56
CA VAL A 419 1.97 9.62 16.85
C VAL A 419 1.91 8.34 17.68
N GLU A 420 3.07 7.87 18.13
CA GLU A 420 3.19 6.65 18.93
C GLU A 420 2.39 5.45 18.36
N GLY A 421 2.49 5.26 17.03
CA GLY A 421 1.81 4.15 16.33
C GLY A 421 0.30 4.33 16.13
N GLN A 422 -0.28 5.46 16.51
CA GLN A 422 -1.69 5.79 16.30
C GLN A 422 -1.84 6.81 15.19
N SER A 423 -2.68 6.52 14.20
CA SER A 423 -2.98 7.42 13.08
C SER A 423 -4.26 8.21 13.34
N ASP A 424 -4.14 9.53 13.31
CA ASP A 424 -5.21 10.50 13.53
C ASP A 424 -5.17 11.61 12.48
N ILE A 425 -6.22 12.41 12.41
CA ILE A 425 -6.28 13.62 11.59
C ILE A 425 -5.72 14.80 12.38
N PHE A 426 -4.79 15.51 11.76
CA PHE A 426 -4.15 16.72 12.27
C PHE A 426 -4.38 17.89 11.31
N SER A 427 -4.24 19.12 11.82
CA SER A 427 -4.18 20.34 11.04
C SER A 427 -2.96 21.18 11.47
N TYR A 428 -2.26 21.73 10.49
CA TYR A 428 -1.13 22.63 10.68
C TYR A 428 -1.49 24.01 10.14
N ASN A 429 -1.43 25.03 11.00
CA ASN A 429 -1.67 26.42 10.61
C ASN A 429 -0.40 27.02 10.00
N LEU A 430 -0.50 27.53 8.76
CA LEU A 430 0.64 28.04 8.00
C LEU A 430 1.17 29.38 8.55
N ASP A 431 0.33 30.17 9.23
CA ASP A 431 0.71 31.47 9.80
C ASP A 431 1.31 31.30 11.19
N THR A 432 0.58 30.64 12.11
CA THR A 432 0.99 30.49 13.53
C THR A 432 1.98 29.35 13.77
N LYS A 433 2.08 28.40 12.83
CA LYS A 433 2.90 27.17 12.91
C LYS A 433 2.39 26.18 13.96
N GLU A 434 1.18 26.34 14.43
CA GLU A 434 0.56 25.44 15.41
C GLU A 434 0.01 24.18 14.74
N ILE A 435 0.16 23.05 15.44
CA ILE A 435 -0.44 21.77 15.08
C ILE A 435 -1.60 21.50 16.02
N THR A 436 -2.76 21.22 15.45
CA THR A 436 -3.97 20.81 16.18
C THR A 436 -4.27 19.35 15.83
N GLN A 437 -4.41 18.49 16.83
CA GLN A 437 -4.93 17.13 16.66
C GLN A 437 -6.44 17.20 16.62
N ILE A 438 -7.05 16.77 15.50
CA ILE A 438 -8.50 16.84 15.22
C ILE A 438 -9.19 15.60 15.76
N THR A 439 -8.64 14.42 15.50
CA THR A 439 -9.12 13.17 16.10
C THR A 439 -8.07 12.63 17.06
N ASN A 440 -8.51 11.98 18.14
CA ASN A 440 -7.63 11.42 19.17
C ASN A 440 -8.34 10.26 19.86
N ASP A 441 -8.26 9.09 19.25
CA ASP A 441 -8.94 7.90 19.76
C ASP A 441 -8.22 6.60 19.31
N VAL A 442 -8.88 5.44 19.45
CA VAL A 442 -8.27 4.13 19.16
C VAL A 442 -8.39 3.69 17.70
N TYR A 443 -9.11 4.47 16.89
CA TYR A 443 -9.36 4.16 15.48
C TYR A 443 -8.26 4.73 14.60
N SER A 444 -8.02 4.11 13.45
CA SER A 444 -7.15 4.69 12.42
C SER A 444 -7.94 5.63 11.55
N ASP A 445 -7.58 6.91 11.54
CA ASP A 445 -8.19 7.94 10.71
C ASP A 445 -7.19 8.37 9.62
N TYR A 446 -7.64 8.37 8.34
CA TYR A 446 -6.76 8.39 7.20
C TYR A 446 -7.34 9.17 6.01
N ALA A 447 -6.46 9.84 5.23
CA ALA A 447 -6.77 10.54 3.98
C ALA A 447 -7.91 11.58 4.10
N PRO A 448 -7.69 12.66 4.87
CA PRO A 448 -8.67 13.73 5.03
C PRO A 448 -8.88 14.56 3.75
N SER A 449 -10.10 15.11 3.61
CA SER A 449 -10.43 16.09 2.58
C SER A 449 -11.35 17.17 3.17
N TYR A 450 -10.98 18.44 3.04
CA TYR A 450 -11.83 19.57 3.43
C TYR A 450 -13.02 19.72 2.49
N SER A 451 -14.17 20.08 3.06
CA SER A 451 -15.29 20.59 2.25
C SER A 451 -14.96 21.99 1.72
N PRO A 452 -15.37 22.36 0.48
CA PRO A 452 -15.14 23.69 -0.09
C PRO A 452 -15.72 24.84 0.73
N ASP A 453 -16.79 24.61 1.51
CA ASP A 453 -17.37 25.60 2.44
C ASP A 453 -16.60 25.73 3.76
N GLY A 454 -15.58 24.90 3.98
CA GLY A 454 -14.72 24.91 5.16
C GLY A 454 -15.38 24.44 6.44
N LYS A 455 -16.53 23.75 6.39
CA LYS A 455 -17.28 23.34 7.59
C LYS A 455 -17.01 21.90 8.01
N LYS A 456 -16.53 21.06 7.10
CA LYS A 456 -16.36 19.62 7.33
C LYS A 456 -15.01 19.12 6.83
N ILE A 457 -14.57 18.02 7.42
CA ILE A 457 -13.49 17.18 6.90
C ILE A 457 -14.04 15.76 6.77
N VAL A 458 -14.00 15.17 5.57
CA VAL A 458 -14.27 13.75 5.37
C VAL A 458 -12.94 12.99 5.38
N PHE A 459 -12.94 11.78 5.93
CA PHE A 459 -11.77 10.91 6.00
C PHE A 459 -12.19 9.44 6.04
N SER A 460 -11.24 8.55 5.77
CA SER A 460 -11.43 7.09 5.89
C SER A 460 -11.06 6.63 7.29
N SER A 461 -11.85 5.70 7.88
CA SER A 461 -11.64 5.22 9.25
C SER A 461 -12.10 3.77 9.43
N ASP A 462 -11.42 3.01 10.29
CA ASP A 462 -11.86 1.69 10.75
C ASP A 462 -12.90 1.74 11.91
N ARG A 463 -13.26 2.95 12.33
CA ARG A 463 -14.18 3.26 13.43
C ARG A 463 -15.48 2.47 13.34
N ALA A 464 -16.14 2.49 12.17
CA ALA A 464 -17.41 1.81 11.97
C ALA A 464 -17.29 0.29 12.15
N ALA A 465 -16.23 -0.32 11.63
CA ALA A 465 -15.98 -1.77 11.77
C ALA A 465 -15.75 -2.17 13.23
N ILE A 466 -14.94 -1.41 13.96
CA ILE A 466 -14.61 -1.69 15.37
C ILE A 466 -15.85 -1.47 16.27
N GLN A 467 -16.58 -0.38 16.09
CA GLN A 467 -17.79 -0.08 16.88
C GLN A 467 -18.90 -1.12 16.66
N ASN A 468 -19.09 -1.57 15.43
CA ASN A 468 -20.09 -2.58 15.07
C ASN A 468 -19.61 -4.02 15.31
N LYS A 469 -18.40 -4.22 15.86
CA LYS A 469 -17.79 -5.53 16.10
C LYS A 469 -17.71 -6.38 14.81
N ASN A 470 -17.57 -5.75 13.66
CA ASN A 470 -17.31 -6.41 12.39
C ASN A 470 -15.80 -6.66 12.25
N ILE A 471 -15.24 -7.44 13.17
CA ILE A 471 -13.80 -7.68 13.28
C ILE A 471 -13.49 -9.02 12.62
N ASN A 472 -13.13 -8.94 11.33
CA ASN A 472 -12.43 -10.01 10.61
C ASN A 472 -10.94 -9.62 10.44
N ALA A 473 -10.14 -10.47 9.83
CA ALA A 473 -8.73 -10.16 9.60
C ALA A 473 -8.51 -8.89 8.75
N ALA A 474 -9.40 -8.61 7.80
CA ALA A 474 -9.29 -7.49 6.86
C ALA A 474 -9.61 -6.12 7.50
N LEU A 475 -10.46 -6.07 8.53
CA LEU A 475 -10.89 -4.83 9.22
C LEU A 475 -11.32 -3.73 8.23
N PRO A 476 -12.56 -3.77 7.69
CA PRO A 476 -13.01 -2.83 6.65
C PRO A 476 -12.89 -1.36 7.05
N ILE A 477 -12.52 -0.53 6.08
CA ILE A 477 -12.36 0.92 6.23
C ILE A 477 -13.59 1.62 5.65
N ASN A 478 -14.22 2.49 6.44
CA ASN A 478 -15.38 3.25 6.00
C ASN A 478 -15.13 4.77 6.09
N LEU A 479 -16.10 5.58 5.68
CA LEU A 479 -16.00 7.03 5.71
C LEU A 479 -16.52 7.59 7.03
N ALA A 480 -15.84 8.62 7.53
CA ALA A 480 -16.29 9.42 8.65
C ALA A 480 -16.18 10.92 8.32
N ILE A 481 -16.98 11.74 9.00
CA ILE A 481 -17.00 13.18 8.82
C ILE A 481 -16.77 13.84 10.18
N TYR A 482 -15.84 14.78 10.21
CA TYR A 482 -15.64 15.71 11.30
C TYR A 482 -16.36 17.03 10.99
N ASP A 483 -17.28 17.47 11.86
CA ASP A 483 -17.88 18.80 11.82
C ASP A 483 -16.98 19.77 12.59
N ILE A 484 -16.45 20.77 11.88
CA ILE A 484 -15.45 21.71 12.44
C ILE A 484 -16.07 22.59 13.54
N SER A 485 -17.35 22.95 13.39
CA SER A 485 -18.04 23.82 14.35
C SER A 485 -18.46 23.06 15.60
N ALA A 486 -19.00 21.86 15.44
CA ALA A 486 -19.43 21.01 16.54
C ALA A 486 -18.28 20.28 17.22
N LYS A 487 -17.14 20.12 16.53
CA LYS A 487 -16.00 19.28 16.94
C LYS A 487 -16.38 17.82 17.18
N GLU A 488 -17.26 17.29 16.34
CA GLU A 488 -17.79 15.93 16.45
C GLU A 488 -17.44 15.10 15.21
N VAL A 489 -17.18 13.81 15.40
CA VAL A 489 -17.01 12.83 14.34
C VAL A 489 -18.29 11.99 14.20
N LYS A 490 -18.75 11.81 12.95
CA LYS A 490 -19.88 10.95 12.60
C LYS A 490 -19.50 9.97 11.51
N ASN A 491 -19.84 8.69 11.69
CA ASN A 491 -19.70 7.69 10.63
C ASN A 491 -20.70 7.97 9.51
N LEU A 492 -20.27 7.72 8.26
CA LEU A 492 -21.20 7.57 7.14
C LEU A 492 -21.60 6.10 7.03
N ASP A 493 -22.92 5.85 7.01
CA ASP A 493 -23.47 4.49 6.90
C ASP A 493 -23.57 4.09 5.43
N VAL A 494 -22.43 3.68 4.85
CA VAL A 494 -22.27 3.29 3.44
C VAL A 494 -21.42 2.04 3.36
N PHE A 495 -21.95 0.96 2.80
CA PHE A 495 -21.24 -0.30 2.51
C PHE A 495 -20.33 -0.78 3.64
N PRO A 496 -20.90 -1.27 4.75
CA PRO A 496 -20.16 -1.52 5.99
C PRO A 496 -19.10 -2.63 5.89
N GLY A 497 -19.23 -3.54 4.93
CA GLY A 497 -18.28 -4.64 4.68
C GLY A 497 -17.23 -4.34 3.61
N ALA A 498 -17.28 -3.13 3.02
CA ALA A 498 -16.39 -2.70 1.95
C ALA A 498 -15.32 -1.72 2.44
N ASN A 499 -14.24 -1.60 1.67
CA ASN A 499 -13.31 -0.49 1.82
C ASN A 499 -13.82 0.71 1.02
N ASN A 500 -14.13 1.81 1.72
CA ASN A 500 -14.57 3.09 1.17
C ASN A 500 -13.46 4.11 1.38
N LEU A 501 -12.84 4.59 0.31
CA LEU A 501 -11.55 5.29 0.33
C LEU A 501 -11.54 6.51 -0.59
N ASN A 502 -10.55 7.36 -0.44
CA ASN A 502 -10.29 8.53 -1.29
C ASN A 502 -11.47 9.51 -1.41
N ALA A 503 -12.13 9.79 -0.32
CA ALA A 503 -13.29 10.68 -0.31
C ALA A 503 -12.93 12.13 -0.69
N GLN A 504 -13.70 12.72 -1.62
CA GLN A 504 -13.53 14.09 -2.11
C GLN A 504 -14.90 14.78 -2.18
N PHE A 505 -15.00 16.01 -1.68
CA PHE A 505 -16.25 16.77 -1.80
C PHE A 505 -16.51 17.28 -3.23
N SER A 506 -17.79 17.44 -3.58
CA SER A 506 -18.21 18.26 -4.72
C SER A 506 -17.96 19.74 -4.45
N SER A 507 -17.88 20.56 -5.52
CA SER A 507 -17.62 22.00 -5.44
C SER A 507 -18.65 22.76 -4.58
N ASP A 508 -19.90 22.26 -4.50
CA ASP A 508 -21.01 22.81 -3.70
C ASP A 508 -21.08 22.25 -2.27
N SER A 509 -20.17 21.36 -1.87
CA SER A 509 -20.15 20.67 -0.58
C SER A 509 -21.36 19.77 -0.29
N GLN A 510 -22.23 19.47 -1.28
CA GLN A 510 -23.44 18.68 -1.11
C GLN A 510 -23.25 17.19 -1.35
N ASN A 511 -22.14 16.80 -1.98
CA ASN A 511 -21.85 15.41 -2.29
C ASN A 511 -20.42 15.05 -1.90
N ILE A 512 -20.21 13.74 -1.69
CA ILE A 512 -18.89 13.14 -1.57
C ILE A 512 -18.72 12.14 -2.72
N TYR A 513 -17.59 12.22 -3.43
CA TYR A 513 -17.13 11.22 -4.38
C TYR A 513 -16.10 10.34 -3.71
N PHE A 514 -16.22 9.02 -3.83
CA PHE A 514 -15.33 8.07 -3.16
C PHE A 514 -15.17 6.78 -3.98
N LEU A 515 -14.13 6.03 -3.71
CA LEU A 515 -13.91 4.70 -4.25
C LEU A 515 -14.43 3.66 -3.27
N SER A 516 -15.08 2.62 -3.81
CA SER A 516 -15.51 1.47 -3.01
C SER A 516 -15.29 0.16 -3.77
N ASN A 517 -15.01 -0.90 -3.02
CA ASN A 517 -14.94 -2.27 -3.52
C ASN A 517 -16.19 -3.10 -3.17
N ARG A 518 -17.32 -2.44 -2.88
CA ARG A 518 -18.59 -3.05 -2.43
C ARG A 518 -19.14 -4.15 -3.34
N ASP A 519 -18.80 -4.11 -4.63
CA ASP A 519 -19.20 -5.07 -5.67
C ASP A 519 -18.04 -5.96 -6.16
N GLY A 520 -16.94 -5.99 -5.40
CA GLY A 520 -15.73 -6.72 -5.76
C GLY A 520 -14.89 -6.07 -6.85
N PHE A 521 -15.41 -5.02 -7.50
CA PHE A 521 -14.67 -4.11 -8.37
C PHE A 521 -14.24 -2.88 -7.57
N ARG A 522 -13.36 -2.07 -8.14
CA ARG A 522 -12.98 -0.79 -7.52
C ARG A 522 -13.53 0.34 -8.39
N ASN A 523 -14.67 0.89 -7.98
CA ASN A 523 -15.43 1.85 -8.75
C ASN A 523 -15.69 3.15 -8.01
N LEU A 524 -16.08 4.20 -8.77
CA LEU A 524 -16.41 5.53 -8.27
C LEU A 524 -17.89 5.60 -7.88
N TYR A 525 -18.14 6.14 -6.69
CA TYR A 525 -19.45 6.35 -6.11
C TYR A 525 -19.64 7.80 -5.71
N LYS A 526 -20.90 8.23 -5.60
CA LYS A 526 -21.31 9.54 -5.10
C LYS A 526 -22.29 9.34 -3.96
N TYR A 527 -21.98 9.91 -2.80
CA TYR A 527 -22.91 10.04 -1.68
C TYR A 527 -23.49 11.45 -1.68
N ASN A 528 -24.82 11.58 -1.53
CA ASN A 528 -25.53 12.86 -1.44
C ASN A 528 -26.08 13.06 -0.02
N PHE A 529 -25.79 14.22 0.59
CA PHE A 529 -26.18 14.52 1.96
C PHE A 529 -27.68 14.75 2.13
N ASP A 530 -28.34 15.48 1.19
CA ASP A 530 -29.73 15.85 1.33
C ASP A 530 -30.66 14.63 1.34
N GLY A 531 -30.35 13.63 0.55
CA GLY A 531 -31.19 12.43 0.44
C GLY A 531 -30.61 11.21 1.20
N ASN A 532 -29.44 11.31 1.80
CA ASN A 532 -28.71 10.18 2.36
C ASN A 532 -28.65 9.00 1.37
N THR A 533 -28.27 9.29 0.14
CA THR A 533 -28.37 8.35 -0.99
C THR A 533 -27.02 8.15 -1.68
N VAL A 534 -26.84 6.95 -2.26
CA VAL A 534 -25.62 6.59 -2.99
C VAL A 534 -25.94 6.29 -4.45
N ASP A 535 -25.11 6.85 -5.34
CA ASP A 535 -25.11 6.56 -6.77
C ASP A 535 -23.77 5.95 -7.17
N GLN A 536 -23.81 4.85 -7.93
CA GLN A 536 -22.65 4.30 -8.63
C GLN A 536 -22.44 5.10 -9.91
N LEU A 537 -21.21 5.60 -10.13
CA LEU A 537 -20.86 6.43 -11.29
C LEU A 537 -20.08 5.67 -12.36
N THR A 538 -19.30 4.67 -11.95
CA THR A 538 -18.53 3.81 -12.87
C THR A 538 -18.84 2.35 -12.62
N ASP A 539 -18.63 1.54 -13.68
CA ASP A 539 -18.78 0.10 -13.64
C ASP A 539 -17.63 -0.49 -14.46
N TYR A 540 -16.40 -0.19 -14.05
CA TYR A 540 -15.21 -0.61 -14.78
C TYR A 540 -14.77 -2.01 -14.35
N PHE A 541 -14.48 -2.84 -15.34
CA PHE A 541 -14.15 -4.25 -15.11
C PHE A 541 -12.82 -4.48 -14.38
N THR A 542 -11.80 -3.66 -14.65
CA THR A 542 -10.56 -3.68 -13.86
C THR A 542 -10.68 -2.77 -12.66
N GLY A 543 -10.83 -1.45 -12.83
CA GLY A 543 -11.17 -0.53 -11.76
C GLY A 543 -10.30 0.73 -11.71
N ILE A 544 -10.68 1.63 -10.82
CA ILE A 544 -9.95 2.84 -10.45
C ILE A 544 -9.09 2.50 -9.23
N SER A 545 -7.78 2.66 -9.34
CA SER A 545 -6.87 2.28 -8.26
C SER A 545 -5.59 3.11 -8.28
N GLY A 546 -5.01 3.35 -7.10
CA GLY A 546 -3.62 3.74 -6.95
C GLY A 546 -2.69 2.52 -6.97
N ILE A 547 -1.43 2.71 -6.60
CA ILE A 547 -0.41 1.65 -6.59
C ILE A 547 -0.71 0.55 -5.56
N THR A 548 -1.38 0.92 -4.46
CA THR A 548 -1.98 0.00 -3.50
C THR A 548 -3.48 0.25 -3.42
N GLU A 549 -4.20 -0.60 -2.69
CA GLU A 549 -5.62 -0.38 -2.41
C GLU A 549 -5.87 0.96 -1.70
N PHE A 550 -5.00 1.35 -0.80
CA PHE A 550 -5.14 2.56 0.03
C PHE A 550 -4.61 3.83 -0.63
N SER A 551 -3.82 3.71 -1.70
CA SER A 551 -3.23 4.86 -2.37
C SER A 551 -4.27 5.73 -3.07
N PRO A 552 -4.08 7.07 -3.08
CA PRO A 552 -4.96 8.01 -3.78
C PRO A 552 -5.08 7.69 -5.26
N ALA A 553 -6.31 7.66 -5.76
CA ALA A 553 -6.59 7.35 -7.16
C ALA A 553 -7.57 8.30 -7.83
N ILE A 554 -8.20 9.21 -7.06
CA ILE A 554 -9.08 10.26 -7.58
C ILE A 554 -8.74 11.62 -7.00
N SER A 555 -9.03 12.68 -7.76
CA SER A 555 -8.98 14.06 -7.29
C SER A 555 -10.03 14.89 -8.01
N VAL A 556 -10.80 15.69 -7.27
CA VAL A 556 -11.90 16.53 -7.76
C VAL A 556 -11.49 18.00 -7.70
N SER A 557 -11.76 18.78 -8.76
CA SER A 557 -11.50 20.21 -8.81
C SER A 557 -12.70 21.04 -8.33
N GLY A 558 -12.48 22.34 -8.07
CA GLY A 558 -13.56 23.29 -7.82
C GLY A 558 -14.45 23.59 -9.05
N THR A 559 -14.11 23.06 -10.21
CA THR A 559 -14.84 23.21 -11.49
C THR A 559 -15.55 21.91 -11.92
N ASP A 560 -15.74 20.97 -10.98
CA ASP A 560 -16.37 19.67 -11.22
C ASP A 560 -15.69 18.80 -12.29
N ASP A 561 -14.38 18.95 -12.45
CA ASP A 561 -13.54 17.99 -13.14
C ASP A 561 -13.02 16.94 -12.15
N ILE A 562 -12.93 15.71 -12.59
CA ILE A 562 -12.29 14.65 -11.83
C ILE A 562 -11.14 14.06 -12.64
N VAL A 563 -9.97 13.95 -12.02
CA VAL A 563 -8.85 13.15 -12.54
C VAL A 563 -8.77 11.88 -11.75
N TYR A 564 -8.65 10.76 -12.45
CA TYR A 564 -8.57 9.45 -11.80
C TYR A 564 -7.59 8.52 -12.51
N SER A 565 -7.00 7.61 -11.72
CA SER A 565 -6.06 6.60 -12.17
C SER A 565 -6.80 5.29 -12.50
N TYR A 566 -6.73 4.85 -13.77
CA TYR A 566 -7.33 3.61 -14.26
C TYR A 566 -6.26 2.56 -14.50
N TYR A 567 -6.47 1.35 -13.93
CA TYR A 567 -5.56 0.23 -14.08
C TYR A 567 -5.92 -0.66 -15.27
N ARG A 568 -5.02 -0.77 -16.25
CA ARG A 568 -5.15 -1.66 -17.40
C ARG A 568 -3.78 -1.97 -18.02
N TYR A 569 -3.60 -3.16 -18.60
CA TYR A 569 -2.35 -3.62 -19.21
C TYR A 569 -1.15 -3.56 -18.26
N GLN A 570 -1.37 -3.86 -16.98
CA GLN A 570 -0.38 -3.71 -15.92
C GLN A 570 0.17 -2.27 -15.83
N ARG A 571 -0.64 -1.26 -16.12
CA ARG A 571 -0.28 0.15 -16.16
C ARG A 571 -1.33 1.00 -15.48
N TYR A 572 -0.88 2.14 -14.99
CA TYR A 572 -1.75 3.19 -14.45
C TYR A 572 -1.81 4.35 -15.43
N THR A 573 -3.03 4.68 -15.84
CA THR A 573 -3.31 5.72 -16.84
C THR A 573 -4.25 6.76 -16.25
N LEU A 574 -3.92 8.05 -16.36
CA LEU A 574 -4.77 9.10 -15.84
C LEU A 574 -5.78 9.57 -16.89
N TYR A 575 -7.04 9.65 -16.45
CA TYR A 575 -8.16 10.20 -17.21
C TYR A 575 -8.69 11.45 -16.54
N ASN A 576 -9.09 12.44 -17.34
CA ASN A 576 -9.83 13.61 -16.90
C ASN A 576 -11.25 13.58 -17.47
N ALA A 577 -12.25 13.78 -16.61
CA ALA A 577 -13.66 13.79 -16.99
C ALA A 577 -14.42 14.88 -16.23
N LYS A 578 -15.52 15.38 -16.81
CA LYS A 578 -16.52 16.14 -16.05
C LYS A 578 -17.35 15.18 -15.20
N LEU A 579 -17.62 15.52 -13.95
CA LEU A 579 -18.49 14.71 -13.07
C LEU A 579 -19.87 14.49 -13.67
N SER A 580 -20.39 15.45 -14.40
CA SER A 580 -21.67 15.37 -15.13
C SER A 580 -21.68 14.38 -16.31
N SER A 581 -20.51 13.92 -16.76
CA SER A 581 -20.44 12.93 -17.85
C SER A 581 -20.69 11.49 -17.42
N PHE A 582 -20.66 11.22 -16.13
CA PHE A 582 -20.95 9.89 -15.60
C PHE A 582 -22.47 9.64 -15.51
N LYS A 583 -22.87 8.44 -15.89
CA LYS A 583 -24.27 7.98 -15.73
C LYS A 583 -24.47 7.44 -14.33
N ALA A 584 -25.12 8.20 -13.47
CA ALA A 584 -25.43 7.79 -12.12
C ALA A 584 -26.47 6.67 -12.10
N LYS A 585 -26.20 5.62 -11.33
CA LYS A 585 -27.14 4.53 -11.02
C LYS A 585 -27.38 4.51 -9.52
N ARG A 586 -28.62 4.78 -9.09
CA ARG A 586 -29.01 4.69 -7.68
C ARG A 586 -28.85 3.26 -7.16
N ILE A 587 -28.26 3.12 -6.00
CA ILE A 587 -28.06 1.84 -5.29
C ILE A 587 -28.40 1.98 -3.81
N GLY A 588 -28.66 0.85 -3.13
CA GLY A 588 -28.87 0.84 -1.68
C GLY A 588 -27.57 1.05 -0.91
N ASN A 589 -27.64 1.81 0.18
CA ASN A 589 -26.45 2.12 1.00
C ASN A 589 -25.81 0.87 1.64
N GLN A 590 -26.58 -0.23 1.76
CA GLN A 590 -26.13 -1.51 2.32
C GLN A 590 -25.99 -2.59 1.24
N GLU A 591 -26.08 -2.24 -0.04
CA GLU A 591 -26.02 -3.20 -1.15
C GLU A 591 -24.59 -3.58 -1.46
N GLU A 592 -24.19 -4.79 -1.10
CA GLU A 592 -22.86 -5.35 -1.29
C GLU A 592 -22.92 -6.68 -2.03
N ASN A 593 -21.95 -6.91 -2.93
CA ASN A 593 -21.70 -8.20 -3.55
C ASN A 593 -20.19 -8.32 -3.85
N PHE A 594 -19.53 -9.27 -3.22
CA PHE A 594 -18.08 -9.42 -3.34
C PHE A 594 -17.64 -10.51 -4.31
N ASP A 595 -18.54 -11.07 -5.14
CA ASP A 595 -18.20 -12.18 -6.05
C ASP A 595 -17.01 -11.86 -6.95
N ALA A 596 -16.90 -10.61 -7.45
CA ALA A 596 -15.80 -10.19 -8.28
C ALA A 596 -14.48 -9.97 -7.51
N ALA A 597 -14.52 -9.93 -6.16
CA ALA A 597 -13.34 -9.89 -5.31
C ALA A 597 -12.84 -11.30 -4.94
N ILE A 598 -13.57 -12.35 -5.28
CA ILE A 598 -13.16 -13.71 -4.96
C ILE A 598 -12.15 -14.20 -6.01
N LEU A 599 -11.00 -14.63 -5.57
CA LEU A 599 -10.02 -15.32 -6.40
C LEU A 599 -10.50 -16.75 -6.66
N PRO A 600 -10.51 -17.20 -7.93
CA PRO A 600 -11.10 -18.50 -8.31
C PRO A 600 -10.26 -19.71 -7.85
N PRO A 601 -10.93 -20.88 -7.72
CA PRO A 601 -12.34 -21.12 -7.92
C PRO A 601 -13.21 -20.55 -6.79
N MET A 602 -14.48 -20.21 -7.09
CA MET A 602 -15.43 -19.67 -6.11
C MET A 602 -15.71 -20.66 -4.98
N GLU A 603 -15.98 -21.89 -5.36
CA GLU A 603 -16.22 -22.98 -4.44
C GLU A 603 -14.91 -23.55 -3.86
N ASN A 604 -15.00 -24.11 -2.67
CA ASN A 604 -13.90 -24.85 -2.08
C ASN A 604 -14.22 -26.36 -2.16
N TYR A 605 -13.38 -27.09 -2.89
CA TYR A 605 -13.53 -28.54 -3.07
C TYR A 605 -12.79 -29.37 -2.02
N GLY A 606 -11.99 -28.71 -1.16
CA GLY A 606 -11.24 -29.31 -0.09
C GLY A 606 -11.44 -28.61 1.26
N VAL A 607 -10.63 -28.98 2.23
CA VAL A 607 -10.65 -28.39 3.59
C VAL A 607 -10.27 -26.91 3.49
N ASN A 608 -11.12 -26.04 4.02
CA ASN A 608 -10.94 -24.58 4.00
C ASN A 608 -10.67 -24.05 5.41
N ILE A 609 -9.43 -24.12 5.85
CA ILE A 609 -9.00 -23.65 7.17
C ILE A 609 -8.73 -22.14 7.13
N ILE A 610 -7.99 -21.68 6.10
CA ILE A 610 -7.46 -20.33 6.02
C ILE A 610 -8.58 -19.30 5.99
N ASN A 611 -9.49 -19.38 5.01
CA ASN A 611 -10.57 -18.39 4.90
C ASN A 611 -11.56 -18.50 6.07
N SER A 612 -11.75 -19.70 6.63
CA SER A 612 -12.55 -19.86 7.85
C SER A 612 -11.92 -19.12 9.03
N ASN A 613 -10.61 -19.23 9.23
CA ASN A 613 -9.90 -18.56 10.31
C ASN A 613 -9.89 -17.03 10.12
N LEU A 614 -9.62 -16.55 8.90
CA LEU A 614 -9.64 -15.12 8.58
C LEU A 614 -11.01 -14.46 8.85
N ASN A 615 -12.10 -15.16 8.52
CA ASN A 615 -13.46 -14.69 8.79
C ASN A 615 -13.84 -14.75 10.28
N ASN A 616 -13.19 -15.58 11.07
CA ASN A 616 -13.43 -15.76 12.51
C ASN A 616 -12.26 -15.26 13.36
N PHE A 617 -11.60 -14.19 12.93
CA PHE A 617 -10.42 -13.63 13.60
C PHE A 617 -10.70 -13.28 15.07
N ASP A 618 -11.87 -12.69 15.35
CA ASP A 618 -12.32 -12.34 16.71
C ASP A 618 -12.42 -13.55 17.66
N ARG A 619 -12.68 -14.76 17.16
CA ARG A 619 -12.67 -15.99 17.95
C ARG A 619 -11.27 -16.27 18.48
N PHE A 620 -10.26 -16.12 17.63
CA PHE A 620 -8.86 -16.32 18.01
C PHE A 620 -8.39 -15.22 18.96
N GLU A 621 -8.77 -13.96 18.73
CA GLU A 621 -8.49 -12.86 19.66
C GLU A 621 -9.02 -13.14 21.07
N LYS A 622 -10.23 -13.69 21.22
CA LYS A 622 -10.82 -14.06 22.51
C LYS A 622 -10.01 -15.17 23.19
N ILE A 623 -9.65 -16.23 22.46
CA ILE A 623 -8.83 -17.34 22.99
C ILE A 623 -7.49 -16.82 23.50
N VAL A 624 -6.83 -15.95 22.73
CA VAL A 624 -5.54 -15.36 23.09
C VAL A 624 -5.67 -14.44 24.29
N ALA A 625 -6.68 -13.57 24.32
CA ALA A 625 -6.90 -12.66 25.45
C ALA A 625 -7.10 -13.41 26.78
N ASP A 626 -7.81 -14.54 26.75
CA ASP A 626 -8.00 -15.38 27.96
C ASP A 626 -6.71 -16.08 28.36
N SER A 627 -5.90 -16.57 27.41
CA SER A 627 -4.61 -17.20 27.69
C SER A 627 -3.57 -16.22 28.26
N MET A 628 -3.57 -14.97 27.78
CA MET A 628 -2.65 -13.94 28.28
C MET A 628 -2.98 -13.46 29.71
N LYS A 629 -4.26 -13.52 30.14
CA LYS A 629 -4.66 -13.22 31.51
C LYS A 629 -4.16 -14.27 32.52
N THR A 630 -3.94 -15.49 32.08
CA THR A 630 -3.49 -16.60 32.95
C THR A 630 -1.97 -16.64 33.16
N VAL A 631 -1.20 -15.86 32.38
CA VAL A 631 0.27 -15.78 32.42
C VAL A 631 0.76 -14.54 33.18
N ALA A 632 -0.12 -13.55 33.43
CA ALA A 632 0.15 -12.37 34.26
C ALA A 632 -0.16 -12.68 35.74
#